data_ff680a709aced6f38a464fb7c4a8147f
#
_entry.id   ff680a709aced6f38a464fb7c4a8147f
#
_cell.length_a   1.000
_cell.length_b   1.000
_cell.length_c   1.000
_cell.angle_alpha   90.00
_cell.angle_beta   90.00
_cell.angle_gamma   90.00
#
_symmetry.space_group_name_H-M   'P 1'
#
loop_
_entity.id
_entity.type
_entity.pdbx_description
1 polymer ?
#
loop_
_entity_poly.entity_id
_entity_poly.type
_entity_poly.pdbx_seq_one_letter_code
_entity_poly.pdbx_strand_id
1 'polypeptide(L)'
;MVAAKGLKLTRKIVMESETFKKYKPEEYRPGIEINDDDKLVKAGSDYTQTIFHPVGTCKMGQDDMAVVDEKLKVKGIKNIRVIDASIMPNITSWNTNAPTIMIAEKGADMILNS
;
A
#
# COMPACT_ATOMS: atom_id res chain seq x y z
N MET A 1 4.96 15.71 -2.57
CA MET A 1 5.86 15.76 -3.74
C MET A 1 5.72 14.58 -4.71
N VAL A 2 5.76 13.31 -4.30
CA VAL A 2 5.62 12.17 -5.23
C VAL A 2 4.27 12.18 -5.94
N ALA A 3 3.17 12.38 -5.22
CA ALA A 3 1.81 12.43 -5.79
C ALA A 3 1.66 13.55 -6.85
N ALA A 4 2.19 14.76 -6.60
CA ALA A 4 2.16 15.86 -7.57
C ALA A 4 2.92 15.50 -8.87
N LYS A 5 4.09 14.86 -8.76
CA LYS A 5 4.83 14.35 -9.91
C LYS A 5 4.05 13.26 -10.66
N GLY A 6 3.37 12.39 -9.92
CA GLY A 6 2.49 11.36 -10.50
C GLY A 6 1.34 11.98 -11.29
N LEU A 7 0.66 12.98 -10.74
CA LEU A 7 -0.40 13.72 -11.43
C LEU A 7 0.12 14.36 -12.73
N LYS A 8 1.26 15.06 -12.69
CA LYS A 8 1.87 15.63 -13.90
C LYS A 8 2.23 14.58 -14.93
N LEU A 9 2.76 13.44 -14.51
CA LEU A 9 3.07 12.34 -15.42
C LEU A 9 1.81 11.76 -16.06
N THR A 10 0.75 11.57 -15.28
CA THR A 10 -0.54 11.08 -15.78
C THR A 10 -1.13 12.05 -16.82
N ARG A 11 -1.09 13.38 -16.55
CA ARG A 11 -1.49 14.40 -17.53
C ARG A 11 -0.72 14.26 -18.83
N LYS A 12 0.61 14.18 -18.75
CA LYS A 12 1.46 14.01 -19.93
C LYS A 12 1.09 12.78 -20.75
N ILE A 13 0.83 11.66 -20.08
CA ILE A 13 0.43 10.41 -20.76
C ILE A 13 -0.94 10.54 -21.39
N VAL A 14 -1.93 11.04 -20.66
CA VAL A 14 -3.34 11.02 -21.09
C VAL A 14 -3.68 12.20 -22.02
N MET A 15 -3.23 13.40 -21.67
CA MET A 15 -3.63 14.62 -22.38
C MET A 15 -2.74 14.96 -23.58
N GLU A 16 -1.48 14.55 -23.57
CA GLU A 16 -0.51 14.95 -24.60
C GLU A 16 -0.18 13.83 -25.60
N SER A 17 -0.46 12.55 -25.27
CA SER A 17 -0.10 11.46 -26.17
C SER A 17 -1.08 11.29 -27.33
N GLU A 18 -0.55 11.03 -28.51
CA GLU A 18 -1.34 10.78 -29.73
C GLU A 18 -2.32 9.61 -29.55
N THR A 19 -1.94 8.60 -28.76
CA THR A 19 -2.75 7.41 -28.51
C THR A 19 -4.09 7.74 -27.86
N PHE A 20 -4.12 8.71 -26.95
CA PHE A 20 -5.34 9.07 -26.22
C PHE A 20 -6.14 10.21 -26.87
N LYS A 21 -5.55 11.00 -27.78
CA LYS A 21 -6.23 12.12 -28.43
C LYS A 21 -7.58 11.76 -29.07
N LYS A 22 -7.70 10.57 -29.66
CA LYS A 22 -8.94 10.08 -30.27
C LYS A 22 -10.11 9.97 -29.29
N TYR A 23 -9.84 9.83 -28.00
CA TYR A 23 -10.86 9.73 -26.94
C TYR A 23 -11.24 11.09 -26.36
N LYS A 24 -10.57 12.19 -26.77
CA LYS A 24 -10.78 13.55 -26.28
C LYS A 24 -10.86 13.62 -24.75
N PRO A 25 -9.81 13.14 -24.04
CA PRO A 25 -9.85 13.08 -22.57
C PRO A 25 -9.96 14.48 -21.99
N GLU A 26 -10.74 14.60 -20.92
CA GLU A 26 -10.88 15.80 -20.10
C GLU A 26 -10.50 15.47 -18.67
N GLU A 27 -9.74 16.36 -18.03
CA GLU A 27 -9.37 16.17 -16.63
C GLU A 27 -10.49 16.62 -15.71
N TYR A 28 -11.06 15.68 -14.97
CA TYR A 28 -12.13 15.95 -14.02
C TYR A 28 -11.58 16.46 -12.66
N ARG A 29 -10.46 15.89 -12.20
CA ARG A 29 -9.83 16.25 -10.91
C ARG A 29 -8.34 16.08 -11.00
N PRO A 30 -7.54 16.98 -10.39
CA PRO A 30 -7.94 18.19 -9.66
C PRO A 30 -8.38 19.34 -10.57
N GLY A 31 -8.27 19.24 -11.89
CA GLY A 31 -8.53 20.26 -12.88
C GLY A 31 -7.23 20.79 -13.48
N ILE A 32 -7.21 20.93 -14.81
CA ILE A 32 -6.01 21.27 -15.59
C ILE A 32 -5.42 22.65 -15.21
N GLU A 33 -6.24 23.52 -14.66
CA GLU A 33 -5.83 24.84 -14.18
C GLU A 33 -4.93 24.79 -12.95
N ILE A 34 -4.97 23.68 -12.19
CA ILE A 34 -4.10 23.46 -11.02
C ILE A 34 -2.78 22.85 -11.50
N ASN A 35 -1.78 23.68 -11.76
CA ASN A 35 -0.48 23.23 -12.28
C ASN A 35 0.72 23.58 -11.38
N ASP A 36 0.49 24.38 -10.36
CA ASP A 36 1.48 24.71 -9.32
C ASP A 36 1.73 23.51 -8.41
N ASP A 37 3.00 23.24 -8.04
CA ASP A 37 3.39 22.05 -7.28
C ASP A 37 2.73 22.00 -5.90
N ASP A 38 2.65 23.13 -5.20
CA ASP A 38 2.07 23.16 -3.85
C ASP A 38 0.55 22.95 -3.90
N LYS A 39 -0.10 23.53 -4.91
CA LYS A 39 -1.53 23.31 -5.15
C LYS A 39 -1.82 21.87 -5.56
N LEU A 40 -0.96 21.25 -6.36
CA LEU A 40 -1.08 19.82 -6.71
C LEU A 40 -0.84 18.90 -5.50
N VAL A 41 0.11 19.24 -4.62
CA VAL A 41 0.31 18.50 -3.36
C VAL A 41 -0.93 18.59 -2.49
N LYS A 42 -1.51 19.80 -2.35
CA LYS A 42 -2.75 19.99 -1.60
C LYS A 42 -3.92 19.22 -2.22
N ALA A 43 -4.13 19.34 -3.50
CA ALA A 43 -5.18 18.58 -4.22
C ALA A 43 -4.97 17.07 -4.07
N GLY A 44 -3.73 16.58 -4.20
CA GLY A 44 -3.39 15.19 -3.94
C GLY A 44 -3.79 14.76 -2.53
N SER A 45 -3.54 15.59 -1.51
CA SER A 45 -3.95 15.31 -0.13
C SER A 45 -5.47 15.25 0.04
N ASP A 46 -6.21 16.13 -0.65
CA ASP A 46 -7.66 16.22 -0.55
C ASP A 46 -8.39 15.04 -1.25
N TYR A 47 -7.76 14.42 -2.26
CA TYR A 47 -8.38 13.37 -3.07
C TYR A 47 -7.75 11.98 -2.90
N THR A 48 -6.59 11.87 -2.24
CA THR A 48 -5.93 10.59 -2.05
C THR A 48 -6.74 9.68 -1.13
N GLN A 49 -6.90 8.45 -1.55
CA GLN A 49 -7.53 7.40 -0.76
C GLN A 49 -6.59 6.20 -0.63
N THR A 50 -6.88 5.33 0.32
CA THR A 50 -6.19 4.05 0.44
C THR A 50 -6.44 3.20 -0.80
N ILE A 51 -5.42 2.43 -1.22
CA ILE A 51 -5.56 1.40 -2.25
C ILE A 51 -5.82 0.01 -1.64
N PHE A 52 -6.25 -0.03 -0.36
CA PHE A 52 -6.67 -1.22 0.36
C PHE A 52 -5.59 -2.29 0.53
N HIS A 53 -4.35 -1.86 0.77
CA HIS A 53 -3.23 -2.72 1.12
C HIS A 53 -2.66 -2.38 2.51
N PRO A 54 -3.47 -2.41 3.60
CA PRO A 54 -2.97 -2.11 4.94
C PRO A 54 -2.09 -3.25 5.45
N VAL A 55 -0.99 -2.89 6.14
CA VAL A 55 -0.06 -3.82 6.77
C VAL A 55 0.43 -3.26 8.11
N GLY A 56 1.08 -4.08 8.92
CA GLY A 56 1.91 -3.63 10.04
C GLY A 56 1.20 -3.39 11.37
N THR A 57 -0.13 -3.54 11.47
CA THR A 57 -0.86 -3.34 12.73
C THR A 57 -0.55 -4.40 13.79
N CYS A 58 -0.08 -5.59 13.39
CA CYS A 58 0.44 -6.64 14.26
C CYS A 58 1.87 -7.02 13.85
N LYS A 59 2.73 -6.02 13.59
CA LYS A 59 4.04 -6.25 12.97
C LYS A 59 4.86 -7.32 13.69
N MET A 60 5.52 -8.16 12.90
CA MET A 60 6.50 -9.13 13.36
C MET A 60 7.83 -8.42 13.66
N GLY A 61 8.52 -8.86 14.72
CA GLY A 61 9.84 -8.34 15.04
C GLY A 61 10.32 -8.74 16.42
N GLN A 62 11.53 -8.28 16.75
CA GLN A 62 12.16 -8.51 18.04
C GLN A 62 12.14 -7.27 18.95
N ASP A 63 11.77 -6.10 18.40
CA ASP A 63 11.67 -4.85 19.14
C ASP A 63 10.42 -4.81 20.04
N ASP A 64 10.38 -3.82 20.94
CA ASP A 64 9.31 -3.68 21.94
C ASP A 64 7.94 -3.36 21.33
N MET A 65 7.91 -2.84 20.10
CA MET A 65 6.69 -2.54 19.36
C MET A 65 6.18 -3.72 18.53
N ALA A 66 6.92 -4.82 18.46
CA ALA A 66 6.49 -6.00 17.74
C ALA A 66 5.39 -6.74 18.49
N VAL A 67 4.30 -7.05 17.78
CA VAL A 67 3.14 -7.75 18.34
C VAL A 67 3.32 -9.27 18.28
N VAL A 68 3.97 -9.77 17.22
CA VAL A 68 4.26 -11.21 17.09
C VAL A 68 5.75 -11.46 16.90
N ASP A 69 6.18 -12.65 17.29
CA ASP A 69 7.54 -13.16 17.11
C ASP A 69 7.74 -13.77 15.69
N GLU A 70 8.94 -14.32 15.44
CA GLU A 70 9.29 -14.99 14.17
C GLU A 70 8.49 -16.28 13.90
N LYS A 71 7.78 -16.81 14.91
CA LYS A 71 6.85 -17.94 14.78
C LYS A 71 5.39 -17.51 14.73
N LEU A 72 5.16 -16.22 14.50
CA LEU A 72 3.84 -15.58 14.39
C LEU A 72 3.01 -15.68 15.68
N LYS A 73 3.63 -15.99 16.83
CA LYS A 73 2.98 -16.05 18.13
C LYS A 73 2.87 -14.66 18.73
N VAL A 74 1.71 -14.33 19.29
CA VAL A 74 1.49 -13.06 19.97
C VAL A 74 2.34 -12.99 21.23
N LYS A 75 3.14 -11.94 21.36
CA LYS A 75 3.98 -11.71 22.54
C LYS A 75 3.12 -11.50 23.79
N GLY A 76 3.47 -12.16 24.88
CA GLY A 76 2.77 -12.06 26.17
C GLY A 76 1.45 -12.83 26.27
N ILE A 77 0.95 -13.45 25.21
CA ILE A 77 -0.28 -14.25 25.22
C ILE A 77 0.02 -15.64 24.67
N LYS A 78 -0.46 -16.67 25.38
CA LYS A 78 -0.23 -18.06 24.96
C LYS A 78 -1.30 -18.53 23.96
N ASN A 79 -0.90 -19.42 23.06
CA ASN A 79 -1.77 -20.16 22.14
C ASN A 79 -2.52 -19.26 21.13
N ILE A 80 -2.00 -18.08 20.82
CA ILE A 80 -2.53 -17.20 19.78
C ILE A 80 -1.42 -16.88 18.77
N ARG A 81 -1.79 -16.88 17.49
CA ARG A 81 -0.97 -16.40 16.38
C ARG A 81 -1.75 -15.38 15.55
N VAL A 82 -1.05 -14.48 14.88
CA VAL A 82 -1.59 -13.64 13.80
C VAL A 82 -0.91 -14.05 12.50
N ILE A 83 -1.72 -14.40 11.48
CA ILE A 83 -1.25 -15.00 10.23
C ILE A 83 -1.96 -14.30 9.07
N ASP A 84 -1.67 -13.03 8.87
CA ASP A 84 -2.21 -12.20 7.79
C ASP A 84 -1.28 -11.04 7.44
N ALA A 85 -1.71 -10.14 6.57
CA ALA A 85 -0.90 -8.99 6.12
C ALA A 85 -0.48 -8.06 7.26
N SER A 86 -1.17 -8.07 8.41
CA SER A 86 -0.85 -7.17 9.54
C SER A 86 0.50 -7.46 10.18
N ILE A 87 1.04 -8.67 10.01
CA ILE A 87 2.37 -9.04 10.53
C ILE A 87 3.53 -8.41 9.77
N MET A 88 3.33 -7.93 8.54
CA MET A 88 4.39 -7.33 7.73
C MET A 88 4.94 -6.07 8.41
N PRO A 89 6.24 -5.98 8.74
CA PRO A 89 6.81 -4.78 9.35
C PRO A 89 6.75 -3.55 8.43
N ASN A 90 6.85 -3.78 7.13
CA ASN A 90 6.78 -2.78 6.08
C ASN A 90 5.92 -3.30 4.94
N ILE A 91 5.29 -2.39 4.21
CA ILE A 91 4.58 -2.75 2.99
C ILE A 91 5.58 -3.27 1.93
N THR A 92 5.22 -4.33 1.25
CA THR A 92 6.02 -4.86 0.15
C THR A 92 6.01 -3.90 -1.05
N SER A 93 6.99 -4.01 -1.94
CA SER A 93 7.10 -3.18 -3.14
C SER A 93 6.06 -3.51 -4.22
N TRP A 94 5.23 -4.51 -4.00
CA TRP A 94 4.21 -4.99 -4.92
C TRP A 94 2.85 -5.14 -4.21
N ASN A 95 1.84 -5.62 -4.94
CA ASN A 95 0.53 -5.95 -4.38
C ASN A 95 0.67 -6.92 -3.19
N THR A 96 -0.08 -6.70 -2.11
CA THR A 96 0.06 -7.47 -0.86
C THR A 96 -0.58 -8.87 -0.90
N ASN A 97 -1.30 -9.23 -1.95
CA ASN A 97 -2.00 -10.52 -2.02
C ASN A 97 -1.05 -11.72 -1.99
N ALA A 98 -0.06 -11.75 -2.88
CA ALA A 98 0.90 -12.86 -2.94
C ALA A 98 1.71 -13.03 -1.64
N PRO A 99 2.30 -11.98 -1.04
CA PRO A 99 2.95 -12.11 0.26
C PRO A 99 1.99 -12.53 1.39
N THR A 100 0.72 -12.13 1.35
CA THR A 100 -0.27 -12.59 2.35
C THR A 100 -0.53 -14.10 2.23
N ILE A 101 -0.67 -14.61 1.00
CA ILE A 101 -0.80 -16.06 0.76
C ILE A 101 0.45 -16.79 1.29
N MET A 102 1.65 -16.29 1.00
CA MET A 102 2.90 -16.87 1.51
C MET A 102 2.95 -16.89 3.05
N ILE A 103 2.51 -15.83 3.71
CA ILE A 103 2.41 -15.76 5.17
C ILE A 103 1.44 -16.83 5.67
N ALA A 104 0.29 -17.01 5.02
CA ALA A 104 -0.71 -18.00 5.40
C ALA A 104 -0.18 -19.44 5.26
N GLU A 105 0.46 -19.77 4.14
CA GLU A 105 1.07 -21.07 3.91
C GLU A 105 2.17 -21.38 4.95
N LYS A 106 3.06 -20.40 5.20
CA LYS A 106 4.11 -20.56 6.21
C LYS A 106 3.55 -20.67 7.62
N GLY A 107 2.52 -19.91 7.94
CA GLY A 107 1.83 -19.99 9.22
C GLY A 107 1.13 -21.34 9.44
N ALA A 108 0.50 -21.90 8.41
CA ALA A 108 -0.09 -23.23 8.45
C ALA A 108 0.98 -24.30 8.72
N ASP A 109 2.10 -24.26 8.00
CA ASP A 109 3.25 -25.16 8.22
C ASP A 109 3.77 -25.09 9.67
N MET A 110 3.92 -23.88 10.22
CA MET A 110 4.32 -23.67 11.61
C MET A 110 3.33 -24.23 12.65
N ILE A 111 2.04 -24.32 12.32
CA ILE A 111 1.02 -24.90 13.20
C ILE A 111 1.07 -26.42 13.13
N LEU A 112 1.16 -26.98 11.94
CA LEU A 112 1.15 -28.43 11.71
C LEU A 112 2.42 -29.11 12.24
N ASN A 113 3.54 -28.43 12.26
CA ASN A 113 4.85 -28.96 12.63
C ASN A 113 5.38 -28.37 13.97
N SER A 114 4.53 -27.85 14.84
CA SER A 114 4.90 -27.24 16.15
C SER A 114 4.68 -28.19 17.32
#